data_7eb5f2cd5609d9c2fd34a8d74cf12d37
#
_entry.id   7eb5f2cd5609d9c2fd34a8d74cf12d37
#
_cell.length_a   1.000
_cell.length_b   1.000
_cell.length_c   1.000
_cell.angle_alpha   90.00
_cell.angle_beta   90.00
_cell.angle_gamma   90.00
#
_symmetry.space_group_name_H-M   'P 1'
#
loop_
_entity.id
_entity.type
_entity.pdbx_description
1 polymer ?
#
loop_
_entity_poly.entity_id
_entity_poly.type
_entity_poly.pdbx_seq_one_letter_code
_entity_poly.pdbx_strand_id
1 'polypeptide(L)'
;MKRIKMMCFLLALLGLLSACSAHSVDAEEQSAPTWQSRYDLGVRYLSDGRYEEAILAFTAAIEIDPKNAQAYEQRGDAYWELAQSAQGSEQTDAYRSAAEDYESAMQWGSETDELYRRAADAYYGAQDYEKAESYYEKLLEKDEDVLARLIECSRALGTGKELAKRLQARYLETGEERYLQALCELWPQEALRAYAALLGTDGTMGFALVDLDEDGTPELICGEIDTKGQSEQIALTDYTLYTWKNDQVMELYNGFVDTWINPDVRVTTAGAIVNEGHGTSAGYELQYVRWDGVQIEHHDFWSYAKTEDVSGERVCYLDDVEVSEAIFDERLAACTADDEYVLHFLASTPENCRKYLHDSIQASRQPEQPQLSEQELLALLQENLAWLNAVESETFFVEGQGSDMAIVS
;
A
#
# COMPACT_ATOMS: atom_id res chain seq x y z
N MET A 1 -0.48 -100.31 24.01
CA MET A 1 -0.99 -99.11 24.72
C MET A 1 -0.65 -97.79 24.02
N LYS A 2 0.38 -97.66 23.20
CA LYS A 2 0.70 -96.41 22.48
C LYS A 2 -0.24 -96.01 21.33
N ARG A 3 -0.86 -97.04 20.65
CA ARG A 3 -1.78 -96.79 19.52
C ARG A 3 -3.16 -96.29 19.94
N ILE A 4 -3.64 -96.65 21.11
CA ILE A 4 -4.94 -96.22 21.64
C ILE A 4 -4.90 -94.79 22.12
N LYS A 5 -3.77 -94.32 22.70
CA LYS A 5 -3.62 -92.94 23.12
C LYS A 5 -3.54 -91.94 21.92
N MET A 6 -3.01 -92.36 20.78
CA MET A 6 -2.94 -91.56 19.58
C MET A 6 -4.29 -91.39 18.88
N MET A 7 -5.15 -92.44 18.96
CA MET A 7 -6.51 -92.40 18.38
C MET A 7 -7.49 -91.56 19.19
N CYS A 8 -7.35 -91.56 20.52
CA CYS A 8 -8.12 -90.64 21.37
C CYS A 8 -7.72 -89.14 21.19
N PHE A 9 -6.44 -88.89 20.89
CA PHE A 9 -5.97 -87.49 20.62
C PHE A 9 -6.48 -87.00 19.26
N LEU A 10 -6.57 -87.89 18.23
CA LEU A 10 -7.13 -87.50 16.92
C LEU A 10 -8.64 -87.26 16.97
N LEU A 11 -9.37 -88.00 17.77
CA LEU A 11 -10.82 -87.83 17.96
C LEU A 11 -11.16 -86.64 18.81
N ALA A 12 -10.31 -86.24 19.77
CA ALA A 12 -10.45 -84.99 20.50
C ALA A 12 -10.14 -83.76 19.64
N LEU A 13 -9.21 -83.87 18.66
CA LEU A 13 -8.90 -82.78 17.70
C LEU A 13 -10.01 -82.60 16.67
N LEU A 14 -10.69 -83.70 16.25
CA LEU A 14 -11.85 -83.68 15.36
C LEU A 14 -13.12 -83.10 16.02
N GLY A 15 -13.28 -83.35 17.34
CA GLY A 15 -14.37 -82.75 18.12
C GLY A 15 -14.26 -81.24 18.39
N LEU A 16 -13.06 -80.73 18.38
CA LEU A 16 -12.81 -79.28 18.52
C LEU A 16 -13.00 -78.55 17.22
N LEU A 17 -12.96 -79.15 16.06
CA LEU A 17 -13.21 -78.53 14.76
C LEU A 17 -14.73 -78.54 14.41
N SER A 18 -15.61 -79.24 15.17
CA SER A 18 -17.03 -79.20 14.91
C SER A 18 -17.85 -78.27 15.80
N ALA A 19 -17.22 -77.55 16.69
CA ALA A 19 -17.89 -76.59 17.59
C ALA A 19 -17.69 -75.13 17.19
N CYS A 20 -17.06 -74.86 16.02
CA CYS A 20 -16.94 -73.53 15.43
C CYS A 20 -17.84 -73.37 14.21
N SER A 21 -19.07 -73.87 14.26
CA SER A 21 -20.07 -73.51 13.27
C SER A 21 -21.18 -72.71 13.95
N ALA A 22 -21.42 -71.54 13.42
CA ALA A 22 -22.50 -70.61 13.71
C ALA A 22 -22.27 -69.61 14.86
N HIS A 23 -21.22 -68.87 14.79
CA HIS A 23 -21.38 -67.43 14.95
C HIS A 23 -21.04 -66.85 13.60
N SER A 24 -22.03 -66.47 12.82
CA SER A 24 -21.95 -65.51 11.80
C SER A 24 -21.68 -64.19 12.53
N VAL A 25 -20.41 -63.97 12.91
CA VAL A 25 -19.92 -62.59 13.01
C VAL A 25 -20.05 -62.09 11.57
N ASP A 26 -21.03 -61.25 11.33
CA ASP A 26 -21.03 -60.42 10.18
C ASP A 26 -19.61 -59.84 10.15
N ALA A 27 -18.76 -60.38 9.27
CA ALA A 27 -17.57 -59.73 8.84
C ALA A 27 -18.15 -58.51 8.16
N GLU A 28 -18.28 -57.39 8.89
CA GLU A 28 -18.25 -56.08 8.26
C GLU A 28 -17.09 -56.20 7.31
N GLU A 29 -17.40 -56.31 6.04
CA GLU A 29 -16.49 -56.18 4.94
C GLU A 29 -15.84 -54.82 5.22
N GLN A 30 -14.67 -54.81 5.87
CA GLN A 30 -13.91 -53.59 6.10
C GLN A 30 -13.58 -53.11 4.70
N SER A 31 -14.51 -52.33 4.13
CA SER A 31 -14.27 -51.60 2.90
C SER A 31 -12.94 -50.88 3.05
N ALA A 32 -12.08 -51.05 2.06
CA ALA A 32 -10.79 -50.37 2.07
C ALA A 32 -11.01 -48.86 2.42
N PRO A 33 -10.19 -48.29 3.26
CA PRO A 33 -10.38 -46.91 3.70
C PRO A 33 -10.43 -46.00 2.48
N THR A 34 -11.52 -45.26 2.34
CA THR A 34 -11.68 -44.26 1.27
C THR A 34 -10.94 -42.99 1.64
N TRP A 35 -10.56 -42.18 0.65
CA TRP A 35 -9.98 -40.86 0.93
C TRP A 35 -10.90 -40.03 1.85
N GLN A 36 -12.22 -40.08 1.62
CA GLN A 36 -13.21 -39.37 2.42
C GLN A 36 -13.17 -39.78 3.90
N SER A 37 -13.10 -41.10 4.17
CA SER A 37 -13.04 -41.57 5.57
C SER A 37 -11.76 -41.12 6.29
N ARG A 38 -10.65 -41.00 5.57
CA ARG A 38 -9.39 -40.47 6.10
C ARG A 38 -9.43 -38.96 6.27
N TYR A 39 -10.02 -38.27 5.31
CA TYR A 39 -10.24 -36.82 5.39
C TYR A 39 -11.13 -36.45 6.59
N ASP A 40 -12.29 -37.08 6.75
CA ASP A 40 -13.20 -36.85 7.87
C ASP A 40 -12.55 -37.15 9.23
N LEU A 41 -11.66 -38.15 9.28
CA LEU A 41 -10.87 -38.42 10.49
C LEU A 41 -9.88 -37.28 10.77
N GLY A 42 -9.21 -36.75 9.74
CA GLY A 42 -8.30 -35.63 9.83
C GLY A 42 -9.01 -34.38 10.34
N VAL A 43 -10.19 -34.05 9.78
CA VAL A 43 -11.01 -32.92 10.22
C VAL A 43 -11.38 -33.01 11.70
N ARG A 44 -11.73 -34.19 12.18
CA ARG A 44 -12.01 -34.42 13.61
C ARG A 44 -10.78 -34.20 14.48
N TYR A 45 -9.62 -34.75 14.07
CA TYR A 45 -8.38 -34.54 14.83
C TYR A 45 -7.97 -33.05 14.84
N LEU A 46 -8.12 -32.33 13.73
CA LEU A 46 -7.85 -30.91 13.65
C LEU A 46 -8.75 -30.12 14.61
N SER A 47 -10.05 -30.43 14.62
CA SER A 47 -11.00 -29.75 15.54
C SER A 47 -10.76 -30.09 17.02
N ASP A 48 -10.15 -31.24 17.31
CA ASP A 48 -9.77 -31.67 18.66
C ASP A 48 -8.39 -31.08 19.10
N GLY A 49 -7.71 -30.31 18.23
CA GLY A 49 -6.38 -29.77 18.50
C GLY A 49 -5.26 -30.81 18.43
N ARG A 50 -5.50 -31.94 17.79
CA ARG A 50 -4.57 -33.07 17.62
C ARG A 50 -3.90 -32.98 16.25
N TYR A 51 -3.02 -32.00 16.12
CA TYR A 51 -2.48 -31.57 14.83
C TYR A 51 -1.64 -32.67 14.15
N GLU A 52 -0.79 -33.38 14.87
CA GLU A 52 0.05 -34.45 14.32
C GLU A 52 -0.81 -35.61 13.78
N GLU A 53 -1.85 -36.01 14.51
CA GLU A 53 -2.74 -37.05 14.05
C GLU A 53 -3.61 -36.60 12.88
N ALA A 54 -3.98 -35.32 12.83
CA ALA A 54 -4.67 -34.71 11.68
C ALA A 54 -3.80 -34.79 10.43
N ILE A 55 -2.52 -34.39 10.53
CA ILE A 55 -1.54 -34.48 9.45
C ILE A 55 -1.41 -35.89 8.91
N LEU A 56 -1.31 -36.89 9.80
CA LEU A 56 -1.24 -38.29 9.40
C LEU A 56 -2.51 -38.78 8.67
N ALA A 57 -3.68 -38.36 9.15
CA ALA A 57 -4.96 -38.72 8.55
C ALA A 57 -5.16 -38.10 7.17
N PHE A 58 -4.83 -36.80 7.01
CA PHE A 58 -4.87 -36.11 5.71
C PHE A 58 -3.82 -36.66 4.74
N THR A 59 -2.62 -37.00 5.22
CA THR A 59 -1.61 -37.68 4.40
C THR A 59 -2.14 -39.01 3.85
N ALA A 60 -2.81 -39.79 4.66
CA ALA A 60 -3.44 -41.03 4.18
C ALA A 60 -4.60 -40.78 3.20
N ALA A 61 -5.31 -39.66 3.31
CA ALA A 61 -6.31 -39.27 2.31
C ALA A 61 -5.66 -38.87 0.97
N ILE A 62 -4.55 -38.10 1.01
CA ILE A 62 -3.77 -37.69 -0.17
C ILE A 62 -3.13 -38.91 -0.86
N GLU A 63 -2.63 -39.90 -0.12
CA GLU A 63 -2.10 -41.14 -0.70
C GLU A 63 -3.15 -41.90 -1.52
N ILE A 64 -4.43 -41.84 -1.11
CA ILE A 64 -5.55 -42.47 -1.84
C ILE A 64 -5.97 -41.62 -3.04
N ASP A 65 -6.06 -40.30 -2.88
CA ASP A 65 -6.39 -39.35 -3.94
C ASP A 65 -5.37 -38.18 -3.99
N PRO A 66 -4.27 -38.33 -4.74
CA PRO A 66 -3.20 -37.33 -4.78
C PRO A 66 -3.56 -36.00 -5.47
N LYS A 67 -4.77 -35.89 -6.01
CA LYS A 67 -5.27 -34.65 -6.64
C LYS A 67 -6.37 -33.98 -5.82
N ASN A 68 -6.58 -34.41 -4.61
CA ASN A 68 -7.60 -33.86 -3.75
C ASN A 68 -7.14 -32.57 -3.09
N ALA A 69 -7.49 -31.41 -3.70
CA ALA A 69 -7.13 -30.08 -3.21
C ALA A 69 -7.55 -29.85 -1.74
N GLN A 70 -8.74 -30.35 -1.33
CA GLN A 70 -9.25 -30.16 0.02
C GLN A 70 -8.38 -30.86 1.08
N ALA A 71 -7.83 -32.04 0.74
CA ALA A 71 -6.96 -32.75 1.68
C ALA A 71 -5.62 -32.02 1.88
N TYR A 72 -5.07 -31.41 0.84
CA TYR A 72 -3.89 -30.56 0.97
C TYR A 72 -4.21 -29.32 1.78
N GLU A 73 -5.29 -28.61 1.48
CA GLU A 73 -5.68 -27.39 2.20
C GLU A 73 -5.80 -27.66 3.71
N GLN A 74 -6.52 -28.72 4.09
CA GLN A 74 -6.72 -29.05 5.50
C GLN A 74 -5.45 -29.60 6.18
N ARG A 75 -4.55 -30.26 5.44
CA ARG A 75 -3.25 -30.62 5.99
C ARG A 75 -2.37 -29.39 6.20
N GLY A 76 -2.43 -28.42 5.29
CA GLY A 76 -1.80 -27.12 5.45
C GLY A 76 -2.31 -26.40 6.70
N ASP A 77 -3.62 -26.42 6.95
CA ASP A 77 -4.21 -25.85 8.18
C ASP A 77 -3.68 -26.58 9.43
N ALA A 78 -3.56 -27.89 9.40
CA ALA A 78 -3.01 -28.66 10.52
C ALA A 78 -1.52 -28.35 10.77
N TYR A 79 -0.70 -28.17 9.72
CA TYR A 79 0.68 -27.72 9.85
C TYR A 79 0.78 -26.28 10.36
N TRP A 80 -0.11 -25.40 9.92
CA TRP A 80 -0.18 -24.03 10.41
C TRP A 80 -0.43 -23.98 11.93
N GLU A 81 -1.42 -24.69 12.41
CA GLU A 81 -1.74 -24.77 13.83
C GLU A 81 -0.61 -25.41 14.65
N LEU A 82 0.05 -26.45 14.10
CA LEU A 82 1.22 -27.06 14.71
C LEU A 82 2.36 -26.03 14.84
N ALA A 83 2.60 -25.23 13.80
CA ALA A 83 3.64 -24.20 13.79
C ALA A 83 3.41 -23.15 14.88
N GLN A 84 2.16 -22.76 15.15
CA GLN A 84 1.84 -21.80 16.20
C GLN A 84 2.19 -22.32 17.62
N SER A 85 2.19 -23.62 17.82
CA SER A 85 2.53 -24.28 19.10
C SER A 85 4.01 -24.65 19.22
N ALA A 86 4.74 -24.72 18.10
CA ALA A 86 6.15 -25.09 18.01
C ALA A 86 7.09 -23.88 18.21
N GLN A 87 8.39 -24.14 18.35
CA GLN A 87 9.42 -23.11 18.47
C GLN A 87 10.68 -23.47 17.67
N GLY A 88 11.44 -22.44 17.27
CA GLY A 88 12.70 -22.63 16.56
C GLY A 88 12.54 -23.27 15.20
N SER A 89 13.42 -24.23 14.84
CA SER A 89 13.40 -24.89 13.52
C SER A 89 12.13 -25.70 13.27
N GLU A 90 11.54 -26.28 14.31
CA GLU A 90 10.31 -27.06 14.22
C GLU A 90 9.13 -26.18 13.78
N GLN A 91 9.07 -24.97 14.29
CA GLN A 91 8.09 -23.96 13.87
C GLN A 91 8.26 -23.58 12.39
N THR A 92 9.49 -23.23 11.97
CA THR A 92 9.76 -22.82 10.57
C THR A 92 9.52 -23.96 9.58
N ASP A 93 9.83 -25.21 9.97
CA ASP A 93 9.59 -26.38 9.13
C ASP A 93 8.08 -26.67 9.00
N ALA A 94 7.31 -26.50 10.07
CA ALA A 94 5.87 -26.67 10.04
C ALA A 94 5.19 -25.57 9.16
N TYR A 95 5.60 -24.30 9.29
CA TYR A 95 5.11 -23.24 8.40
C TYR A 95 5.45 -23.52 6.93
N ARG A 96 6.66 -24.00 6.64
CA ARG A 96 7.05 -24.37 5.27
C ARG A 96 6.15 -25.49 4.73
N SER A 97 5.89 -26.51 5.54
CA SER A 97 5.00 -27.60 5.15
C SER A 97 3.57 -27.13 4.90
N ALA A 98 3.06 -26.17 5.70
CA ALA A 98 1.77 -25.54 5.47
C ALA A 98 1.73 -24.83 4.12
N ALA A 99 2.75 -24.01 3.82
CA ALA A 99 2.84 -23.27 2.57
C ALA A 99 2.87 -24.17 1.34
N GLU A 100 3.67 -25.25 1.37
CA GLU A 100 3.77 -26.23 0.29
C GLU A 100 2.44 -26.99 0.07
N ASP A 101 1.69 -27.20 1.13
CA ASP A 101 0.35 -27.80 1.04
C ASP A 101 -0.67 -26.82 0.45
N TYR A 102 -0.62 -25.54 0.80
CA TYR A 102 -1.47 -24.52 0.15
C TYR A 102 -1.13 -24.36 -1.33
N GLU A 103 0.16 -24.40 -1.73
CA GLU A 103 0.55 -24.45 -3.14
C GLU A 103 -0.04 -25.69 -3.86
N SER A 104 0.01 -26.86 -3.21
CA SER A 104 -0.57 -28.09 -3.75
C SER A 104 -2.09 -27.99 -3.87
N ALA A 105 -2.77 -27.38 -2.90
CA ALA A 105 -4.20 -27.13 -2.95
C ALA A 105 -4.58 -26.21 -4.12
N MET A 106 -3.80 -25.16 -4.39
CA MET A 106 -3.99 -24.29 -5.56
C MET A 106 -3.73 -25.03 -6.88
N GLN A 107 -2.70 -25.88 -6.92
CA GLN A 107 -2.38 -26.66 -8.12
C GLN A 107 -3.51 -27.62 -8.53
N TRP A 108 -4.20 -28.25 -7.58
CA TRP A 108 -5.25 -29.25 -7.84
C TRP A 108 -6.66 -28.73 -7.70
N GLY A 109 -6.83 -27.53 -7.20
CA GLY A 109 -8.12 -26.88 -6.99
C GLY A 109 -8.26 -25.57 -7.74
N SER A 110 -8.88 -24.61 -7.09
CA SER A 110 -9.00 -23.23 -7.58
C SER A 110 -8.07 -22.32 -6.81
N GLU A 111 -7.35 -21.48 -7.53
CA GLU A 111 -6.60 -20.38 -6.94
C GLU A 111 -7.58 -19.34 -6.40
N THR A 112 -7.44 -19.02 -5.11
CA THR A 112 -8.27 -18.03 -4.42
C THR A 112 -7.40 -17.04 -3.69
N ASP A 113 -7.90 -15.83 -3.48
CA ASP A 113 -7.17 -14.80 -2.70
C ASP A 113 -6.89 -15.28 -1.28
N GLU A 114 -7.79 -16.07 -0.70
CA GLU A 114 -7.61 -16.67 0.62
C GLU A 114 -6.44 -17.67 0.65
N LEU A 115 -6.32 -18.54 -0.36
CA LEU A 115 -5.19 -19.49 -0.44
C LEU A 115 -3.86 -18.75 -0.72
N TYR A 116 -3.88 -17.70 -1.53
CA TYR A 116 -2.70 -16.84 -1.71
C TYR A 116 -2.25 -16.22 -0.38
N ARG A 117 -3.19 -15.71 0.41
CA ARG A 117 -2.89 -15.15 1.73
C ARG A 117 -2.31 -16.19 2.67
N ARG A 118 -2.95 -17.36 2.80
CA ARG A 118 -2.47 -18.44 3.68
C ARG A 118 -1.07 -18.93 3.28
N ALA A 119 -0.81 -19.08 1.98
CA ALA A 119 0.51 -19.45 1.48
C ALA A 119 1.54 -18.36 1.80
N ALA A 120 1.21 -17.09 1.57
CA ALA A 120 2.08 -15.96 1.88
C ALA A 120 2.44 -15.89 3.37
N ASP A 121 1.42 -15.96 4.24
CA ASP A 121 1.60 -15.93 5.70
C ASP A 121 2.43 -17.12 6.19
N ALA A 122 2.22 -18.29 5.61
CA ALA A 122 2.98 -19.50 5.94
C ALA A 122 4.45 -19.40 5.48
N TYR A 123 4.71 -18.90 4.27
CA TYR A 123 6.08 -18.64 3.82
C TYR A 123 6.76 -17.55 4.66
N TYR A 124 6.02 -16.50 5.04
CA TYR A 124 6.53 -15.49 5.95
C TYR A 124 6.94 -16.10 7.31
N GLY A 125 6.07 -16.95 7.90
CA GLY A 125 6.37 -17.70 9.13
C GLY A 125 7.56 -18.65 8.99
N ALA A 126 7.76 -19.23 7.81
CA ALA A 126 8.89 -20.08 7.45
C ALA A 126 10.17 -19.25 7.17
N GLN A 127 10.10 -17.92 7.20
CA GLN A 127 11.19 -17.00 6.84
C GLN A 127 11.65 -17.12 5.38
N ASP A 128 10.80 -17.68 4.50
CA ASP A 128 11.00 -17.69 3.05
C ASP A 128 10.34 -16.43 2.46
N TYR A 129 11.03 -15.29 2.70
CA TYR A 129 10.50 -13.97 2.38
C TYR A 129 10.35 -13.74 0.87
N GLU A 130 11.15 -14.38 0.02
CA GLU A 130 11.04 -14.28 -1.44
C GLU A 130 9.69 -14.85 -1.92
N LYS A 131 9.35 -16.05 -1.44
CA LYS A 131 8.07 -16.67 -1.77
C LYS A 131 6.89 -15.92 -1.14
N ALA A 132 7.03 -15.48 0.12
CA ALA A 132 6.01 -14.68 0.78
C ALA A 132 5.70 -13.41 -0.01
N GLU A 133 6.72 -12.64 -0.42
CA GLU A 133 6.58 -11.45 -1.26
C GLU A 133 5.84 -11.76 -2.56
N SER A 134 6.23 -12.83 -3.26
CA SER A 134 5.60 -13.24 -4.51
C SER A 134 4.09 -13.53 -4.39
N TYR A 135 3.64 -14.09 -3.25
CA TYR A 135 2.23 -14.33 -3.00
C TYR A 135 1.48 -13.10 -2.51
N TYR A 136 2.10 -12.27 -1.65
CA TYR A 136 1.50 -11.00 -1.24
C TYR A 136 1.28 -10.06 -2.41
N GLU A 137 2.19 -10.01 -3.40
CA GLU A 137 2.02 -9.18 -4.59
C GLU A 137 0.75 -9.50 -5.39
N LYS A 138 0.31 -10.76 -5.42
CA LYS A 138 -0.94 -11.14 -6.07
C LYS A 138 -2.18 -10.57 -5.37
N LEU A 139 -2.04 -10.13 -4.12
CA LEU A 139 -3.10 -9.58 -3.29
C LEU A 139 -3.03 -8.05 -3.17
N LEU A 140 -1.97 -7.41 -3.67
CA LEU A 140 -1.66 -6.00 -3.45
C LEU A 140 -2.82 -5.05 -3.81
N GLU A 141 -3.56 -5.35 -4.88
CA GLU A 141 -4.69 -4.53 -5.33
C GLU A 141 -5.98 -4.78 -4.55
N LYS A 142 -6.08 -5.91 -3.85
CA LYS A 142 -7.32 -6.40 -3.24
C LYS A 142 -7.35 -6.27 -1.72
N ASP A 143 -6.18 -6.12 -1.12
CA ASP A 143 -6.01 -6.26 0.32
C ASP A 143 -5.03 -5.25 0.88
N GLU A 144 -5.53 -4.35 1.71
CA GLU A 144 -4.75 -3.24 2.29
C GLU A 144 -3.71 -3.71 3.30
N ASP A 145 -3.97 -4.81 4.01
CA ASP A 145 -3.06 -5.34 5.05
C ASP A 145 -1.77 -5.93 4.47
N VAL A 146 -1.76 -6.20 3.17
CA VAL A 146 -0.62 -6.82 2.47
C VAL A 146 0.60 -5.90 2.38
N LEU A 147 0.39 -4.58 2.30
CA LEU A 147 1.48 -3.60 2.18
C LEU A 147 2.48 -3.69 3.33
N ALA A 148 1.99 -3.79 4.57
CA ALA A 148 2.86 -3.92 5.74
C ALA A 148 3.74 -5.18 5.66
N ARG A 149 3.15 -6.30 5.22
CA ARG A 149 3.88 -7.57 5.04
C ARG A 149 4.92 -7.50 3.91
N LEU A 150 4.59 -6.83 2.80
CA LEU A 150 5.54 -6.60 1.71
C LEU A 150 6.74 -5.76 2.18
N ILE A 151 6.50 -4.70 2.95
CA ILE A 151 7.57 -3.89 3.55
C ILE A 151 8.45 -4.73 4.49
N GLU A 152 7.86 -5.58 5.32
CA GLU A 152 8.62 -6.47 6.22
C GLU A 152 9.47 -7.48 5.42
N CYS A 153 8.90 -8.11 4.38
CA CYS A 153 9.64 -9.01 3.48
C CYS A 153 10.80 -8.27 2.78
N SER A 154 10.54 -7.10 2.21
CA SER A 154 11.56 -6.33 1.50
C SER A 154 12.70 -5.88 2.41
N ARG A 155 12.41 -5.53 3.68
CA ARG A 155 13.44 -5.23 4.69
C ARG A 155 14.31 -6.44 4.99
N ALA A 156 13.71 -7.63 5.12
CA ALA A 156 14.42 -8.88 5.37
C ALA A 156 15.31 -9.29 4.18
N LEU A 157 14.85 -9.02 2.95
CA LEU A 157 15.57 -9.33 1.71
C LEU A 157 16.58 -8.24 1.31
N GLY A 158 16.45 -7.02 1.85
CA GLY A 158 17.23 -5.86 1.41
C GLY A 158 16.76 -5.29 0.06
N THR A 159 15.53 -5.55 -0.35
CA THR A 159 14.93 -5.16 -1.64
C THR A 159 14.00 -3.94 -1.52
N GLY A 160 14.19 -3.11 -0.49
CA GLY A 160 13.32 -1.96 -0.20
C GLY A 160 13.23 -0.96 -1.36
N LYS A 161 14.32 -0.73 -2.10
CA LYS A 161 14.32 0.18 -3.26
C LYS A 161 13.47 -0.34 -4.41
N GLU A 162 13.60 -1.63 -4.71
CA GLU A 162 12.82 -2.29 -5.77
C GLU A 162 11.33 -2.29 -5.44
N LEU A 163 10.98 -2.51 -4.17
CA LEU A 163 9.60 -2.40 -3.71
C LEU A 163 9.11 -0.94 -3.82
N ALA A 164 9.91 0.04 -3.37
CA ALA A 164 9.55 1.45 -3.45
C ALA A 164 9.28 1.88 -4.89
N LYS A 165 10.13 1.50 -5.85
CA LYS A 165 9.91 1.76 -7.27
C LYS A 165 8.57 1.22 -7.78
N ARG A 166 8.21 -0.03 -7.43
CA ARG A 166 6.93 -0.63 -7.82
C ARG A 166 5.73 0.09 -7.19
N LEU A 167 5.82 0.43 -5.91
CA LEU A 167 4.75 1.15 -5.20
C LEU A 167 4.59 2.59 -5.72
N GLN A 168 5.70 3.25 -6.08
CA GLN A 168 5.65 4.58 -6.68
C GLN A 168 4.91 4.56 -8.04
N ALA A 169 5.22 3.58 -8.89
CA ALA A 169 4.50 3.42 -10.16
C ALA A 169 2.98 3.25 -9.93
N ARG A 170 2.60 2.44 -8.93
CA ARG A 170 1.19 2.27 -8.55
C ARG A 170 0.56 3.54 -7.99
N TYR A 171 1.28 4.26 -7.13
CA TYR A 171 0.80 5.53 -6.60
C TYR A 171 0.56 6.56 -7.71
N LEU A 172 1.49 6.70 -8.64
CA LEU A 172 1.36 7.62 -9.77
C LEU A 172 0.20 7.24 -10.70
N GLU A 173 -0.01 5.94 -10.94
CA GLU A 173 -1.12 5.45 -11.77
C GLU A 173 -2.50 5.65 -11.13
N THR A 174 -2.61 5.39 -9.82
CA THR A 174 -3.91 5.30 -9.14
C THR A 174 -4.25 6.49 -8.27
N GLY A 175 -3.26 7.24 -7.78
CA GLY A 175 -3.41 8.27 -6.76
C GLY A 175 -3.77 7.73 -5.36
N GLU A 176 -3.75 6.40 -5.16
CA GLU A 176 -4.16 5.80 -3.90
C GLU A 176 -3.18 6.10 -2.76
N GLU A 177 -3.67 6.77 -1.74
CA GLU A 177 -2.91 7.24 -0.58
C GLU A 177 -2.14 6.13 0.19
N ARG A 178 -2.68 4.90 0.19
CA ARG A 178 -2.03 3.75 0.84
C ARG A 178 -0.64 3.46 0.29
N TYR A 179 -0.43 3.65 -1.02
CA TYR A 179 0.89 3.45 -1.63
C TYR A 179 1.88 4.53 -1.21
N LEU A 180 1.43 5.79 -1.10
CA LEU A 180 2.27 6.88 -0.59
C LEU A 180 2.67 6.65 0.87
N GLN A 181 1.76 6.17 1.71
CA GLN A 181 2.07 5.81 3.10
C GLN A 181 3.15 4.71 3.18
N ALA A 182 2.98 3.65 2.38
CA ALA A 182 3.96 2.57 2.29
C ALA A 182 5.34 3.05 1.79
N LEU A 183 5.36 3.95 0.81
CA LEU A 183 6.58 4.58 0.33
C LEU A 183 7.28 5.38 1.43
N CYS A 184 6.55 6.17 2.21
CA CYS A 184 7.10 6.93 3.33
C CYS A 184 7.71 6.03 4.42
N GLU A 185 7.31 4.76 4.54
CA GLU A 185 7.96 3.79 5.41
C GLU A 185 9.25 3.19 4.84
N LEU A 186 9.39 3.17 3.51
CA LEU A 186 10.55 2.64 2.80
C LEU A 186 11.65 3.68 2.59
N TRP A 187 11.27 4.93 2.38
CA TRP A 187 12.20 6.04 2.12
C TRP A 187 13.00 6.46 3.37
N PRO A 188 14.18 7.08 3.19
CA PRO A 188 15.01 7.54 4.30
C PRO A 188 14.28 8.53 5.20
N GLN A 189 14.16 8.19 6.48
CA GLN A 189 13.42 8.98 7.46
C GLN A 189 14.05 10.36 7.73
N GLU A 190 15.37 10.45 7.57
CA GLU A 190 16.14 11.70 7.71
C GLU A 190 15.75 12.70 6.64
N ALA A 191 15.59 12.24 5.38
CA ALA A 191 15.15 13.06 4.26
C ALA A 191 13.73 13.61 4.50
N LEU A 192 12.80 12.73 4.87
CA LEU A 192 11.41 13.10 5.12
C LEU A 192 11.28 14.15 6.24
N ARG A 193 12.03 13.97 7.34
CA ARG A 193 12.05 14.97 8.45
C ARG A 193 12.66 16.31 8.03
N ALA A 194 13.69 16.27 7.19
CA ALA A 194 14.31 17.49 6.68
C ALA A 194 13.35 18.26 5.78
N TYR A 195 12.57 17.58 4.95
CA TYR A 195 11.50 18.17 4.14
C TYR A 195 10.37 18.74 5.00
N ALA A 196 9.98 18.06 6.08
CA ALA A 196 8.99 18.60 7.01
C ALA A 196 9.44 19.95 7.63
N ALA A 197 10.73 20.05 7.95
CA ALA A 197 11.28 21.29 8.52
C ALA A 197 11.27 22.46 7.52
N LEU A 198 11.35 22.16 6.22
CA LEU A 198 11.31 23.16 5.15
C LEU A 198 9.88 23.69 4.89
N LEU A 199 8.89 22.80 4.89
CA LEU A 199 7.52 23.13 4.46
C LEU A 199 6.72 23.99 5.44
N GLY A 200 7.05 23.96 6.73
CA GLY A 200 6.14 24.50 7.75
C GLY A 200 4.85 23.66 7.88
N THR A 201 3.87 24.17 8.63
CA THR A 201 2.66 23.39 8.96
C THR A 201 1.40 24.23 9.05
N ASP A 202 1.40 25.38 8.42
CA ASP A 202 0.25 26.30 8.39
C ASP A 202 -0.77 25.93 7.29
N GLY A 203 -0.44 24.95 6.46
CA GLY A 203 -1.29 24.49 5.36
C GLY A 203 -1.27 25.38 4.12
N THR A 204 -0.35 26.35 4.04
CA THR A 204 -0.23 27.27 2.90
C THR A 204 0.56 26.67 1.74
N MET A 205 1.42 25.69 2.03
CA MET A 205 2.22 24.99 1.03
C MET A 205 1.57 23.67 0.62
N GLY A 206 1.60 23.38 -0.67
CA GLY A 206 1.35 22.06 -1.21
C GLY A 206 2.66 21.32 -1.42
N PHE A 207 2.65 19.98 -1.25
CA PHE A 207 3.84 19.17 -1.48
C PHE A 207 3.49 17.80 -2.10
N ALA A 208 4.43 17.26 -2.87
CA ALA A 208 4.44 15.89 -3.36
C ALA A 208 5.84 15.29 -3.18
N LEU A 209 5.91 13.97 -3.05
CA LEU A 209 7.14 13.21 -2.90
C LEU A 209 7.23 12.20 -4.04
N VAL A 210 8.33 12.19 -4.77
CA VAL A 210 8.59 11.27 -5.89
C VAL A 210 10.09 11.02 -5.99
N ASP A 211 10.50 9.77 -6.08
CA ASP A 211 11.90 9.36 -6.34
C ASP A 211 12.13 9.47 -7.85
N LEU A 212 12.68 10.60 -8.31
CA LEU A 212 12.82 10.94 -9.73
C LEU A 212 14.02 10.26 -10.39
N ASP A 213 15.11 10.07 -9.65
CA ASP A 213 16.36 9.48 -10.15
C ASP A 213 16.52 8.00 -9.77
N GLU A 214 15.49 7.41 -9.14
CA GLU A 214 15.45 6.02 -8.69
C GLU A 214 16.58 5.63 -7.73
N ASP A 215 17.11 6.59 -6.97
CA ASP A 215 18.17 6.33 -6.00
C ASP A 215 17.65 5.77 -4.67
N GLY A 216 16.33 5.75 -4.49
CA GLY A 216 15.62 5.27 -3.30
C GLY A 216 15.41 6.37 -2.26
N THR A 217 15.66 7.63 -2.63
CA THR A 217 15.39 8.80 -1.82
C THR A 217 14.42 9.71 -2.59
N PRO A 218 13.26 10.08 -2.05
CA PRO A 218 12.33 10.89 -2.81
C PRO A 218 12.82 12.33 -2.92
N GLU A 219 12.55 12.98 -4.05
CA GLU A 219 12.57 14.41 -4.18
C GLU A 219 11.29 15.00 -3.62
N LEU A 220 11.42 16.22 -3.06
CA LEU A 220 10.30 17.04 -2.63
C LEU A 220 9.96 18.06 -3.72
N ILE A 221 8.72 18.04 -4.17
CA ILE A 221 8.15 19.10 -5.02
C ILE A 221 7.15 19.87 -4.17
N CYS A 222 7.36 21.15 -3.96
CA CYS A 222 6.46 21.97 -3.14
C CYS A 222 6.35 23.40 -3.63
N GLY A 223 5.24 24.07 -3.28
CA GLY A 223 4.97 25.45 -3.66
C GLY A 223 3.76 26.02 -2.93
N GLU A 224 3.46 27.30 -3.13
CA GLU A 224 2.28 27.94 -2.54
C GLU A 224 0.99 27.41 -3.19
N ILE A 225 -0.01 27.13 -2.35
CA ILE A 225 -1.30 26.65 -2.82
C ILE A 225 -2.08 27.80 -3.47
N ASP A 226 -2.57 27.59 -4.70
CA ASP A 226 -3.50 28.52 -5.34
C ASP A 226 -4.87 28.47 -4.66
N THR A 227 -5.18 29.47 -3.87
CA THR A 227 -6.46 29.61 -3.17
C THR A 227 -7.57 30.22 -4.04
N LYS A 228 -7.24 30.64 -5.28
CA LYS A 228 -8.18 31.30 -6.19
C LYS A 228 -8.75 30.33 -7.23
N GLY A 229 -8.14 29.17 -7.41
CA GLY A 229 -8.57 28.13 -8.33
C GLY A 229 -9.89 27.51 -7.91
N GLN A 230 -10.61 26.93 -8.89
CA GLN A 230 -11.87 26.20 -8.68
C GLN A 230 -11.67 24.67 -8.70
N SER A 231 -10.41 24.21 -8.66
CA SER A 231 -10.09 22.78 -8.70
C SER A 231 -10.41 22.11 -7.37
N GLU A 232 -10.94 20.88 -7.41
CA GLU A 232 -11.07 20.02 -6.23
C GLU A 232 -9.70 19.49 -5.76
N GLN A 233 -8.69 19.55 -6.63
CA GLN A 233 -7.32 19.18 -6.32
C GLN A 233 -6.50 20.41 -5.91
N ILE A 234 -5.49 20.19 -5.09
CA ILE A 234 -4.54 21.25 -4.70
C ILE A 234 -3.71 21.59 -5.93
N ALA A 235 -3.81 22.84 -6.39
CA ALA A 235 -2.97 23.42 -7.42
C ALA A 235 -1.92 24.34 -6.77
N LEU A 236 -0.74 24.42 -7.38
CA LEU A 236 0.35 25.31 -6.94
C LEU A 236 0.43 26.54 -7.85
N THR A 237 0.87 27.68 -7.31
CA THR A 237 1.17 28.89 -8.12
C THR A 237 2.56 28.82 -8.74
N ASP A 238 3.46 28.13 -8.06
CA ASP A 238 4.83 27.86 -8.44
C ASP A 238 5.24 26.53 -7.82
N TYR A 239 6.38 25.98 -8.18
CA TYR A 239 6.94 24.86 -7.48
C TYR A 239 8.45 24.94 -7.38
N THR A 240 8.99 24.43 -6.29
CA THR A 240 10.42 24.21 -6.10
C THR A 240 10.69 22.73 -5.93
N LEU A 241 11.71 22.26 -6.62
CA LEU A 241 12.21 20.88 -6.55
C LEU A 241 13.40 20.84 -5.59
N TYR A 242 13.34 19.97 -4.62
CA TYR A 242 14.41 19.71 -3.66
C TYR A 242 14.81 18.24 -3.66
N THR A 243 16.10 17.95 -3.45
CA THR A 243 16.60 16.60 -3.17
C THR A 243 17.30 16.56 -1.81
N TRP A 244 17.41 15.34 -1.26
CA TRP A 244 18.19 15.04 -0.06
C TRP A 244 19.49 14.35 -0.46
N LYS A 245 20.62 15.02 -0.27
CA LYS A 245 21.93 14.49 -0.62
C LYS A 245 22.98 14.93 0.39
N ASN A 246 23.88 14.00 0.80
CA ASN A 246 24.93 14.29 1.78
C ASN A 246 24.38 14.89 3.09
N ASP A 247 23.28 14.35 3.61
CA ASP A 247 22.60 14.79 4.83
C ASP A 247 22.11 16.26 4.79
N GLN A 248 21.82 16.77 3.59
CA GLN A 248 21.33 18.13 3.39
C GLN A 248 20.21 18.18 2.34
N VAL A 249 19.25 19.09 2.57
CA VAL A 249 18.28 19.46 1.54
C VAL A 249 18.94 20.44 0.57
N MET A 250 18.84 20.14 -0.71
CA MET A 250 19.38 20.98 -1.79
C MET A 250 18.24 21.38 -2.72
N GLU A 251 18.13 22.67 -3.00
CA GLU A 251 17.25 23.17 -4.04
C GLU A 251 17.86 22.85 -5.42
N LEU A 252 17.07 22.24 -6.28
CA LEU A 252 17.48 21.86 -7.62
C LEU A 252 16.91 22.77 -8.69
N TYR A 253 15.64 23.14 -8.56
CA TYR A 253 14.94 23.90 -9.59
C TYR A 253 13.76 24.66 -8.99
N ASN A 254 13.45 25.82 -9.58
CA ASN A 254 12.26 26.60 -9.27
C ASN A 254 11.49 26.85 -10.57
N GLY A 255 10.24 26.38 -10.63
CA GLY A 255 9.37 26.45 -11.80
C GLY A 255 8.12 27.26 -11.52
N PHE A 256 7.47 27.67 -12.59
CA PHE A 256 6.19 28.39 -12.57
C PHE A 256 5.06 27.46 -13.02
N VAL A 257 3.86 27.60 -12.44
CA VAL A 257 2.65 26.85 -12.83
C VAL A 257 1.61 27.83 -13.36
N ASP A 258 1.13 27.61 -14.57
CA ASP A 258 0.01 28.39 -15.12
C ASP A 258 -1.32 27.87 -14.57
N THR A 259 -1.72 28.38 -13.41
CA THR A 259 -2.94 27.95 -12.70
C THR A 259 -4.24 28.31 -13.43
N TRP A 260 -4.21 29.19 -14.43
CA TRP A 260 -5.39 29.63 -15.17
C TRP A 260 -5.81 28.65 -16.26
N ILE A 261 -4.89 27.87 -16.76
CA ILE A 261 -5.12 27.06 -17.96
C ILE A 261 -4.89 25.57 -17.70
N ASN A 262 -3.77 25.21 -17.08
CA ASN A 262 -3.50 23.83 -16.70
C ASN A 262 -2.69 23.82 -15.38
N PRO A 263 -3.36 23.65 -14.23
CA PRO A 263 -2.70 23.64 -12.93
C PRO A 263 -1.95 22.33 -12.63
N ASP A 264 -1.99 21.35 -13.56
CA ASP A 264 -1.47 20.02 -13.30
C ASP A 264 0.04 19.97 -13.54
N VAL A 265 0.80 19.71 -12.50
CA VAL A 265 2.20 19.31 -12.60
C VAL A 265 2.21 17.79 -12.79
N ARG A 266 2.89 17.32 -13.85
CA ARG A 266 2.97 15.89 -14.18
C ARG A 266 4.37 15.37 -14.00
N VAL A 267 4.48 14.08 -13.80
CA VAL A 267 5.76 13.35 -13.79
C VAL A 267 5.72 12.25 -14.84
N THR A 268 6.80 12.09 -15.58
CA THR A 268 6.94 11.00 -16.55
C THR A 268 7.46 9.72 -15.90
N THR A 269 7.29 8.58 -16.56
CA THR A 269 7.90 7.31 -16.13
C THR A 269 9.43 7.35 -16.11
N ALA A 270 10.05 8.28 -16.84
CA ALA A 270 11.50 8.50 -16.85
C ALA A 270 11.97 9.49 -15.76
N GLY A 271 11.10 9.92 -14.83
CA GLY A 271 11.45 10.80 -13.73
C GLY A 271 11.61 12.26 -14.12
N ALA A 272 10.99 12.73 -15.21
CA ALA A 272 10.95 14.13 -15.55
C ALA A 272 9.65 14.79 -15.07
N ILE A 273 9.73 16.04 -14.61
CA ILE A 273 8.58 16.87 -14.32
C ILE A 273 8.19 17.59 -15.62
N VAL A 274 6.90 17.57 -15.94
CA VAL A 274 6.33 18.24 -17.10
C VAL A 274 5.18 19.13 -16.62
N ASN A 275 5.28 20.41 -16.98
CA ASN A 275 4.22 21.38 -16.71
C ASN A 275 3.83 22.05 -18.04
N GLU A 276 2.58 21.82 -18.46
CA GLU A 276 2.04 22.34 -19.72
C GLU A 276 1.15 23.54 -19.46
N GLY A 277 1.50 24.69 -20.01
CA GLY A 277 0.70 25.90 -20.01
C GLY A 277 0.16 26.22 -21.41
N HIS A 278 -0.95 26.92 -21.48
CA HIS A 278 -1.46 27.45 -22.75
C HIS A 278 -1.44 28.99 -22.64
N GLY A 279 -0.49 29.61 -23.29
CA GLY A 279 -0.41 31.08 -23.37
C GLY A 279 -1.71 31.68 -23.86
N THR A 280 -2.00 32.92 -23.45
CA THR A 280 -3.15 33.68 -23.92
C THR A 280 -3.11 33.83 -25.45
N SER A 281 -4.16 33.42 -26.16
CA SER A 281 -4.34 33.48 -27.60
C SER A 281 -3.53 32.48 -28.47
N ALA A 282 -3.81 31.18 -28.33
CA ALA A 282 -3.30 30.11 -29.21
C ALA A 282 -1.78 29.83 -29.12
N GLY A 283 -1.16 30.17 -28.02
CA GLY A 283 0.21 29.76 -27.71
C GLY A 283 0.25 28.42 -26.96
N TYR A 284 1.35 27.70 -27.12
CA TYR A 284 1.69 26.50 -26.37
C TYR A 284 2.91 26.79 -25.52
N GLU A 285 2.89 26.34 -24.29
CA GLU A 285 4.00 26.46 -23.34
C GLU A 285 4.15 25.12 -22.62
N LEU A 286 5.40 24.64 -22.47
CA LEU A 286 5.72 23.45 -21.71
C LEU A 286 7.08 23.62 -21.06
N GLN A 287 7.16 23.35 -19.78
CA GLN A 287 8.39 23.20 -19.02
C GLN A 287 8.68 21.72 -18.82
N TYR A 288 9.91 21.33 -19.13
CA TYR A 288 10.45 20.00 -18.92
C TYR A 288 11.64 20.10 -17.98
N VAL A 289 11.62 19.34 -16.88
CA VAL A 289 12.69 19.32 -15.89
C VAL A 289 12.98 17.89 -15.52
N ARG A 290 14.21 17.43 -15.72
CA ARG A 290 14.67 16.09 -15.36
C ARG A 290 15.84 16.17 -14.40
N TRP A 291 15.76 15.41 -13.32
CA TRP A 291 16.86 15.18 -12.38
C TRP A 291 17.40 13.76 -12.59
N ASP A 292 18.71 13.63 -12.84
CA ASP A 292 19.38 12.35 -13.07
C ASP A 292 20.25 11.90 -11.86
N GLY A 293 20.08 12.54 -10.70
CA GLY A 293 20.88 12.29 -9.50
C GLY A 293 22.21 13.09 -9.46
N VAL A 294 22.56 13.78 -10.54
CA VAL A 294 23.80 14.54 -10.67
C VAL A 294 23.57 15.97 -11.17
N GLN A 295 22.72 16.11 -12.18
CA GLN A 295 22.47 17.39 -12.84
C GLN A 295 21.01 17.54 -13.23
N ILE A 296 20.58 18.80 -13.35
CA ILE A 296 19.28 19.16 -13.90
C ILE A 296 19.41 19.32 -15.41
N GLU A 297 18.55 18.65 -16.15
CA GLU A 297 18.23 18.96 -17.55
C GLU A 297 16.91 19.74 -17.54
N HIS A 298 16.90 20.90 -18.17
CA HIS A 298 15.74 21.79 -18.19
C HIS A 298 15.54 22.32 -19.60
N HIS A 299 14.28 22.32 -20.06
CA HIS A 299 13.89 22.88 -21.35
C HIS A 299 12.56 23.61 -21.23
N ASP A 300 12.54 24.84 -21.73
CA ASP A 300 11.34 25.65 -21.89
C ASP A 300 10.91 25.67 -23.36
N PHE A 301 9.73 25.11 -23.62
CA PHE A 301 9.10 25.11 -24.94
C PHE A 301 7.98 26.13 -24.96
N TRP A 302 8.01 27.08 -25.88
CA TRP A 302 6.85 27.92 -26.12
C TRP A 302 6.69 28.27 -27.59
N SER A 303 5.43 28.37 -28.05
CA SER A 303 5.12 28.70 -29.42
C SER A 303 3.83 29.52 -29.50
N TYR A 304 3.70 30.34 -30.56
CA TYR A 304 2.47 31.04 -30.86
C TYR A 304 2.21 31.09 -32.36
N ALA A 305 0.91 31.15 -32.73
CA ALA A 305 0.54 31.34 -34.14
C ALA A 305 0.84 32.76 -34.61
N LYS A 306 1.44 32.87 -35.77
CA LYS A 306 1.67 34.16 -36.42
C LYS A 306 0.32 34.75 -36.85
N THR A 307 -0.17 35.79 -36.13
CA THR A 307 -1.55 36.31 -36.22
C THR A 307 -1.89 36.98 -37.56
N GLU A 308 -0.93 37.23 -38.42
CA GLU A 308 -1.13 37.87 -39.73
C GLU A 308 -1.05 36.91 -40.92
N ASP A 309 -0.75 35.61 -40.68
CA ASP A 309 -0.50 34.65 -41.75
C ASP A 309 -1.56 33.54 -41.79
N VAL A 310 -2.27 33.46 -42.92
CA VAL A 310 -3.28 32.40 -43.18
C VAL A 310 -2.62 31.05 -43.38
N SER A 311 -1.27 30.99 -43.43
CA SER A 311 -0.49 29.76 -43.64
C SER A 311 -0.47 28.82 -42.45
N GLY A 312 -0.82 29.28 -41.25
CA GLY A 312 -0.76 28.49 -39.99
C GLY A 312 0.66 28.27 -39.47
N GLU A 313 1.63 29.08 -39.91
CA GLU A 313 3.01 29.05 -39.41
C GLU A 313 3.05 29.39 -37.92
N ARG A 314 3.75 28.57 -37.14
CA ARG A 314 4.06 28.83 -35.72
C ARG A 314 5.44 29.47 -35.59
N VAL A 315 5.58 30.40 -34.66
CA VAL A 315 6.89 30.82 -34.15
C VAL A 315 7.18 29.97 -32.92
N CYS A 316 8.30 29.30 -32.92
CA CYS A 316 8.69 28.33 -31.90
C CYS A 316 9.97 28.75 -31.20
N TYR A 317 10.01 28.61 -29.89
CA TYR A 317 11.16 28.88 -29.06
C TYR A 317 11.49 27.69 -28.19
N LEU A 318 12.76 27.38 -28.04
CA LEU A 318 13.32 26.38 -27.15
C LEU A 318 14.41 27.10 -26.34
N ASP A 319 14.25 27.14 -25.02
CA ASP A 319 15.18 27.78 -24.09
C ASP A 319 15.45 29.25 -24.52
N ASP A 320 14.37 30.02 -24.78
CA ASP A 320 14.38 31.40 -25.26
C ASP A 320 15.05 31.65 -26.64
N VAL A 321 15.41 30.58 -27.35
CA VAL A 321 15.99 30.67 -28.69
C VAL A 321 14.95 30.30 -29.73
N GLU A 322 14.72 31.20 -30.72
CA GLU A 322 13.85 30.91 -31.86
C GLU A 322 14.42 29.72 -32.67
N VAL A 323 13.62 28.68 -32.87
CA VAL A 323 13.99 27.51 -33.61
C VAL A 323 12.97 27.19 -34.71
N SER A 324 13.35 26.34 -35.68
CA SER A 324 12.39 25.89 -36.66
C SER A 324 11.35 24.96 -36.03
N GLU A 325 10.12 24.97 -36.56
CA GLU A 325 9.04 24.09 -36.10
C GLU A 325 9.46 22.61 -36.06
N ALA A 326 10.26 22.15 -37.02
CA ALA A 326 10.77 20.78 -37.05
C ALA A 326 11.70 20.45 -35.87
N ILE A 327 12.59 21.38 -35.47
CA ILE A 327 13.46 21.20 -34.31
C ILE A 327 12.62 21.24 -33.03
N PHE A 328 11.67 22.15 -32.95
CA PHE A 328 10.74 22.26 -31.83
C PHE A 328 9.97 20.96 -31.62
N ASP A 329 9.29 20.46 -32.68
CA ASP A 329 8.46 19.25 -32.59
C ASP A 329 9.31 18.00 -32.31
N GLU A 330 10.53 17.89 -32.87
CA GLU A 330 11.44 16.77 -32.58
C GLU A 330 11.85 16.75 -31.10
N ARG A 331 12.22 17.91 -30.54
CA ARG A 331 12.64 18.00 -29.13
C ARG A 331 11.47 17.83 -28.17
N LEU A 332 10.33 18.45 -28.46
CA LEU A 332 9.11 18.28 -27.70
C LEU A 332 8.70 16.80 -27.63
N ALA A 333 8.67 16.12 -28.78
CA ALA A 333 8.35 14.71 -28.84
C ALA A 333 9.34 13.84 -28.03
N ALA A 334 10.62 14.21 -27.99
CA ALA A 334 11.61 13.50 -27.19
C ALA A 334 11.38 13.70 -25.67
N CYS A 335 10.95 14.88 -25.25
CA CYS A 335 10.66 15.18 -23.84
C CYS A 335 9.32 14.58 -23.36
N THR A 336 8.36 14.38 -24.27
CA THR A 336 6.99 13.89 -23.95
C THR A 336 6.73 12.47 -24.49
N ALA A 337 7.79 11.70 -24.73
CA ALA A 337 7.67 10.34 -25.28
C ALA A 337 7.20 9.30 -24.25
N ASP A 338 7.38 9.59 -22.97
CA ASP A 338 7.04 8.70 -21.87
C ASP A 338 5.61 8.92 -21.37
N ASP A 339 5.04 7.92 -20.72
CA ASP A 339 3.76 8.06 -20.05
C ASP A 339 3.86 9.10 -18.92
N GLU A 340 2.86 9.96 -18.81
CA GLU A 340 2.78 11.05 -17.83
C GLU A 340 1.69 10.78 -16.79
N TYR A 341 1.98 11.10 -15.54
CA TYR A 341 1.06 11.00 -14.41
C TYR A 341 0.91 12.36 -13.71
N VAL A 342 -0.32 12.72 -13.40
CA VAL A 342 -0.59 13.95 -12.62
C VAL A 342 -0.14 13.75 -11.18
N LEU A 343 0.67 14.69 -10.67
CA LEU A 343 1.07 14.70 -9.26
C LEU A 343 -0.09 15.14 -8.37
N HIS A 344 -0.33 14.39 -7.32
CA HIS A 344 -1.30 14.73 -6.28
C HIS A 344 -0.59 15.44 -5.13
N PHE A 345 -0.85 16.74 -4.97
CA PHE A 345 -0.28 17.53 -3.90
C PHE A 345 -1.08 17.40 -2.61
N LEU A 346 -0.37 17.36 -1.50
CA LEU A 346 -0.92 17.37 -0.14
C LEU A 346 -0.66 18.74 0.49
N ALA A 347 -1.62 19.29 1.22
CA ALA A 347 -1.38 20.51 2.00
C ALA A 347 -0.43 20.21 3.17
N SER A 348 0.48 21.13 3.48
CA SER A 348 1.45 21.03 4.58
C SER A 348 0.79 21.27 5.95
N THR A 349 -0.28 20.54 6.23
CA THR A 349 -0.95 20.55 7.53
C THR A 349 -0.17 19.76 8.57
N PRO A 350 -0.37 20.03 9.89
CA PRO A 350 0.25 19.24 10.94
C PRO A 350 -0.04 17.73 10.85
N GLU A 351 -1.21 17.36 10.32
CA GLU A 351 -1.61 15.97 10.12
C GLU A 351 -0.81 15.32 9.00
N ASN A 352 -0.76 15.93 7.81
CA ASN A 352 -0.04 15.43 6.66
C ASN A 352 1.48 15.36 6.91
N CYS A 353 2.05 16.40 7.53
CA CYS A 353 3.47 16.39 7.88
C CYS A 353 3.82 15.25 8.87
N ARG A 354 2.96 14.97 9.86
CA ARG A 354 3.17 13.81 10.74
C ARG A 354 3.02 12.49 10.01
N LYS A 355 2.04 12.39 9.14
CA LYS A 355 1.69 11.13 8.46
C LYS A 355 2.72 10.74 7.41
N TYR A 356 3.17 11.69 6.58
CA TYR A 356 4.01 11.42 5.42
C TYR A 356 5.47 11.82 5.59
N LEU A 357 5.75 12.81 6.43
CA LEU A 357 7.10 13.33 6.63
C LEU A 357 7.67 12.97 8.00
N HIS A 358 6.96 12.18 8.78
CA HIS A 358 7.37 11.72 10.11
C HIS A 358 7.85 12.85 11.03
N ASP A 359 7.21 14.04 10.94
CA ASP A 359 7.54 15.20 11.76
C ASP A 359 7.18 14.93 13.22
N SER A 360 8.15 14.42 13.97
CA SER A 360 8.03 14.20 15.41
C SER A 360 8.20 15.49 16.25
N ILE A 361 8.74 16.57 15.64
CA ILE A 361 9.08 17.81 16.35
C ILE A 361 7.82 18.56 16.73
N GLN A 362 6.73 18.38 16.01
CA GLN A 362 5.48 19.09 16.25
C GLN A 362 4.56 18.48 17.31
N ALA A 363 4.76 17.23 17.64
CA ALA A 363 4.08 16.67 18.83
C ALA A 363 4.52 17.38 20.13
N SER A 364 5.71 17.94 20.15
CA SER A 364 6.24 18.76 21.25
C SER A 364 5.99 20.27 21.11
N ARG A 365 5.49 20.71 19.94
CA ARG A 365 5.14 22.13 19.67
C ARG A 365 3.65 22.43 19.65
N GLN A 366 2.78 21.45 19.96
CA GLN A 366 1.48 21.85 20.47
C GLN A 366 1.81 22.72 21.68
N PRO A 367 1.42 24.03 21.69
CA PRO A 367 1.45 24.74 22.94
C PRO A 367 0.68 23.82 23.88
N GLU A 368 1.28 23.45 25.01
CA GLU A 368 0.51 22.96 26.13
C GLU A 368 -0.62 23.98 26.20
N GLN A 369 -1.79 23.62 25.69
CA GLN A 369 -2.98 24.34 26.10
C GLN A 369 -2.91 24.18 27.60
N PRO A 370 -2.72 25.28 28.33
CA PRO A 370 -2.68 25.18 29.78
C PRO A 370 -3.95 24.43 30.08
N GLN A 371 -3.80 23.24 30.66
CA GLN A 371 -4.97 22.50 31.17
C GLN A 371 -5.52 23.43 32.22
N LEU A 372 -6.42 24.32 31.78
CA LEU A 372 -7.17 25.18 32.68
C LEU A 372 -7.82 24.27 33.69
N SER A 373 -7.48 24.44 34.91
CA SER A 373 -8.16 23.74 36.01
C SER A 373 -9.67 23.91 35.84
N GLU A 374 -10.45 22.97 36.28
CA GLU A 374 -11.92 23.05 36.20
C GLU A 374 -12.46 24.40 36.75
N GLN A 375 -11.77 25.01 37.72
CA GLN A 375 -12.07 26.32 38.25
C GLN A 375 -11.75 27.47 37.27
N GLU A 376 -10.65 27.39 36.53
CA GLU A 376 -10.28 28.39 35.51
C GLU A 376 -11.18 28.29 34.28
N LEU A 377 -11.59 27.07 33.87
CA LEU A 377 -12.56 26.86 32.82
C LEU A 377 -13.94 27.40 33.18
N LEU A 378 -14.36 27.20 34.44
CA LEU A 378 -15.61 27.71 34.96
C LEU A 378 -15.59 29.25 35.04
N ALA A 379 -14.45 29.85 35.41
CA ALA A 379 -14.26 31.29 35.45
C ALA A 379 -14.34 31.89 34.02
N LEU A 380 -13.68 31.27 33.04
CA LEU A 380 -13.72 31.69 31.63
C LEU A 380 -15.14 31.59 31.04
N LEU A 381 -15.86 30.53 31.35
CA LEU A 381 -17.25 30.37 30.98
C LEU A 381 -18.16 31.41 31.60
N GLN A 382 -17.95 31.75 32.89
CA GLN A 382 -18.71 32.80 33.58
C GLN A 382 -18.42 34.19 32.99
N GLU A 383 -17.17 34.48 32.63
CA GLU A 383 -16.74 35.72 32.04
C GLU A 383 -17.35 35.88 30.62
N ASN A 384 -17.33 34.82 29.81
CA ASN A 384 -17.98 34.80 28.50
C ASN A 384 -19.50 34.92 28.59
N LEU A 385 -20.14 34.30 29.58
CA LEU A 385 -21.57 34.44 29.82
C LEU A 385 -21.94 35.85 30.26
N ALA A 386 -21.09 36.48 31.09
CA ALA A 386 -21.28 37.87 31.52
C ALA A 386 -21.12 38.85 30.33
N TRP A 387 -20.17 38.56 29.41
CA TRP A 387 -19.99 39.32 28.17
C TRP A 387 -21.19 39.18 27.25
N LEU A 388 -21.71 37.98 27.01
CA LEU A 388 -22.91 37.70 26.21
C LEU A 388 -24.16 38.42 26.80
N ASN A 389 -24.33 38.40 28.10
CA ASN A 389 -25.44 39.09 28.74
C ASN A 389 -25.28 40.62 28.72
N ALA A 390 -24.05 41.15 28.64
CA ALA A 390 -23.79 42.57 28.47
C ALA A 390 -24.06 43.03 27.04
N VAL A 391 -23.74 42.19 26.03
CA VAL A 391 -24.03 42.45 24.63
C VAL A 391 -25.54 42.42 24.33
N GLU A 392 -26.31 41.52 24.95
CA GLU A 392 -27.77 41.51 24.86
C GLU A 392 -28.45 42.72 25.51
N SER A 393 -27.76 43.43 26.42
CA SER A 393 -28.37 44.59 27.09
C SER A 393 -28.04 45.93 26.42
N GLU A 394 -27.09 45.97 25.47
CA GLU A 394 -26.77 47.15 24.68
C GLU A 394 -27.57 47.15 23.35
N THR A 395 -28.72 47.77 23.39
CA THR A 395 -29.44 48.18 22.18
C THR A 395 -28.66 49.35 21.53
N PHE A 396 -27.90 49.06 20.43
CA PHE A 396 -27.27 50.09 19.62
C PHE A 396 -28.32 50.85 18.83
N PHE A 397 -28.64 52.07 19.22
CA PHE A 397 -29.35 53.00 18.36
C PHE A 397 -28.33 53.64 17.41
N VAL A 398 -28.43 53.31 16.14
CA VAL A 398 -27.71 54.09 15.10
C VAL A 398 -28.68 55.12 14.59
N GLU A 399 -28.48 56.41 14.93
CA GLU A 399 -29.13 57.52 14.27
C GLU A 399 -28.57 57.71 12.86
N GLY A 400 -29.29 57.20 11.87
CA GLY A 400 -29.03 57.47 10.46
C GLY A 400 -30.05 58.51 9.97
N GLN A 401 -29.57 59.66 9.50
CA GLN A 401 -30.40 60.62 8.75
C GLN A 401 -30.84 59.98 7.42
N GLY A 402 -32.14 59.77 7.26
CA GLY A 402 -32.76 59.46 5.96
C GLY A 402 -33.50 58.10 5.96
N SER A 403 -34.81 58.24 6.02
CA SER A 403 -35.87 57.26 5.71
C SER A 403 -35.43 55.89 5.19
N ASP A 404 -35.30 54.93 6.08
CA ASP A 404 -35.78 53.58 6.05
C ASP A 404 -35.18 52.77 7.19
N MET A 405 -35.97 52.43 8.19
CA MET A 405 -35.59 51.59 9.31
C MET A 405 -35.51 50.14 8.85
N ALA A 406 -34.36 49.53 8.92
CA ALA A 406 -34.23 48.08 8.95
C ALA A 406 -33.72 47.66 10.32
N ILE A 407 -34.54 46.93 11.04
CA ILE A 407 -34.15 46.26 12.29
C ILE A 407 -33.38 45.01 11.88
N VAL A 408 -32.13 44.88 12.33
CA VAL A 408 -31.37 43.65 12.32
C VAL A 408 -31.21 43.20 13.76
N SER A 409 -31.86 42.12 14.09
CA SER A 409 -31.74 41.37 15.35
C SER A 409 -30.60 40.36 15.21
#